data_4cf6e245685c7e4cddf4c349c02f03da
#
_entry.id   4cf6e245685c7e4cddf4c349c02f03da
#
_cell.length_a   1.000
_cell.length_b   1.000
_cell.length_c   1.000
_cell.angle_alpha   90.00
_cell.angle_beta   90.00
_cell.angle_gamma   90.00
#
_symmetry.space_group_name_H-M   'P 1'
#
loop_
_entity.id
_entity.type
_entity.pdbx_description
1 polymer ?
#
loop_
_entity_poly.entity_id
_entity_poly.type
_entity_poly.pdbx_seq_one_letter_code
_entity_poly.pdbx_strand_id
1 'polypeptide(L)'
;MAITNGSCPSLGFIYCAILADPRNPESIWAATPSTTRGQPTQLSSDAKGERLAYASNKSIFLRSIDNPAIARQYTEHKVQTTVARFSPSGFYVASGDSSGIVRVWDCVGEGITKGEYSIVNGRINDLAWDGDSQRIIAVGDGKQRYGHCISWDSGNTVGEISGHTQQINSVSIRQQRPLRAAAVGDDKALIFYHGAPFKFNMGVRDKHTNYIYGTSFSPDGSTLVSVGADRKIWLYDGKTGETKGQIGEGEHKGSIFAVSWAKDSRKFVTASADKTVKIWDVEAGKVTQAWNIGGEGNTNVQDQQVGVVWPQGRSDNLLISLSLSGDLNYLVEGTPEPRQIIQGHQKNITSLTTYGSSSGEETLWTGSFDGRVCSWDVATGTAEEIEGDRHSTYIAGLTPTQEGAGRIYSVAWDDTIRSVDVGAKTYTGSSSKLSGQPKGIATSNNTILVASSDNIELLKDGQKQGEFKAKFSVTAVAAHENVAAIGGDDSTVQICDVSGSSLTPKTDIKVSRNPVSALAFSCDGSHLAVGDSRGRILVYKVADGSLVNDRWTAHTSRVTSIAWNEDGNRVVSGALDTNIFVWSLSNPGDWLQVSNAHKEGVNGVAWIAGGSKIASAGADAAVKVWQVEGLK
;
A
#
# COMPACT_ATOMS: atom_id res chain seq x y z
N MET A 1 12.56 14.65 14.86
CA MET A 1 13.58 13.83 15.56
C MET A 1 14.88 14.04 14.84
N ALA A 2 15.95 14.32 15.57
CA ALA A 2 17.26 14.62 15.00
C ALA A 2 17.86 13.39 14.32
N ILE A 3 18.52 13.60 13.20
CA ILE A 3 19.38 12.60 12.57
C ILE A 3 20.50 12.29 13.57
N THR A 4 20.51 11.08 14.11
CA THR A 4 21.57 10.67 15.02
C THR A 4 22.75 10.18 14.19
N ASN A 5 23.84 10.94 14.24
CA ASN A 5 25.15 10.49 13.77
C ASN A 5 25.64 9.37 14.68
N GLY A 6 25.64 8.15 14.21
CA GLY A 6 26.24 7.04 14.91
C GLY A 6 27.76 7.05 14.68
N SER A 7 28.50 7.73 15.53
CA SER A 7 29.95 7.59 15.58
C SER A 7 30.33 6.75 16.79
N CYS A 8 31.18 5.76 16.59
CA CYS A 8 31.92 5.12 17.67
C CYS A 8 32.78 6.18 18.39
N PRO A 9 32.81 6.26 19.71
CA PRO A 9 33.54 7.32 20.41
C PRO A 9 35.04 7.05 20.40
N SER A 10 35.74 7.51 19.37
CA SER A 10 37.16 7.85 19.44
C SER A 10 37.64 8.51 18.12
N LEU A 11 37.89 9.82 18.22
CA LEU A 11 38.82 10.61 17.38
C LEU A 11 38.47 10.82 15.90
N GLY A 12 38.03 12.03 15.59
CA GLY A 12 38.03 12.61 14.27
C GLY A 12 36.70 13.16 13.83
N PHE A 13 36.59 14.47 13.68
CA PHE A 13 35.45 15.13 13.03
C PHE A 13 35.33 14.61 11.59
N ILE A 14 34.34 13.77 11.34
CA ILE A 14 33.97 13.33 10.00
C ILE A 14 32.67 14.03 9.63
N TYR A 15 32.70 14.76 8.54
CA TYR A 15 31.51 15.35 7.92
C TYR A 15 30.52 14.24 7.56
N CYS A 16 29.41 14.17 8.25
CA CYS A 16 28.27 13.34 7.90
C CYS A 16 27.50 14.04 6.79
N ALA A 17 27.49 13.49 5.61
CA ALA A 17 26.66 13.98 4.54
C ALA A 17 25.20 13.54 4.80
N ILE A 18 24.31 14.49 4.70
CA ILE A 18 22.89 14.37 4.98
C ILE A 18 22.25 13.67 3.79
N LEU A 19 21.74 12.45 3.97
CA LEU A 19 20.62 11.99 3.15
C LEU A 19 19.51 13.04 3.27
N ALA A 20 18.82 13.35 2.17
CA ALA A 20 17.63 14.17 2.21
C ALA A 20 16.76 13.70 3.39
N ASP A 21 16.21 14.63 4.17
CA ASP A 21 15.49 14.37 5.43
C ASP A 21 14.74 13.01 5.37
N PRO A 22 15.05 12.03 6.22
CA PRO A 22 14.45 10.70 6.18
C PRO A 22 12.91 10.71 6.29
N ARG A 23 12.35 11.86 6.68
CA ARG A 23 10.91 12.12 6.65
C ARG A 23 10.38 12.45 5.24
N ASN A 24 11.26 12.78 4.29
CA ASN A 24 10.94 13.14 2.92
C ASN A 24 11.78 12.31 1.95
N PRO A 25 11.37 11.07 1.64
CA PRO A 25 11.94 10.37 0.49
C PRO A 25 11.77 11.22 -0.77
N GLU A 26 12.62 11.06 -1.75
CA GLU A 26 12.51 11.75 -3.03
C GLU A 26 11.15 11.50 -3.67
N SER A 27 10.66 10.26 -3.58
CA SER A 27 9.30 9.89 -3.97
C SER A 27 8.74 8.75 -3.13
N ILE A 28 7.41 8.74 -2.97
CA ILE A 28 6.65 7.65 -2.36
C ILE A 28 5.69 7.11 -3.40
N TRP A 29 5.92 5.89 -3.86
CA TRP A 29 5.00 5.14 -4.69
C TRP A 29 4.01 4.47 -3.75
N ALA A 30 2.89 5.15 -3.57
CA ALA A 30 1.96 4.87 -2.48
C ALA A 30 1.28 3.51 -2.62
N ALA A 31 1.04 2.85 -1.49
CA ALA A 31 0.11 1.73 -1.41
C ALA A 31 -1.27 2.14 -1.93
N THR A 32 -2.01 1.21 -2.50
CA THR A 32 -3.40 1.43 -2.88
C THR A 32 -4.33 1.36 -1.67
N PRO A 33 -5.55 1.94 -1.74
CA PRO A 33 -6.49 1.95 -0.61
C PRO A 33 -6.81 0.54 -0.12
N SER A 34 -6.83 0.34 1.19
CA SER A 34 -7.27 -0.94 1.78
C SER A 34 -8.76 -1.09 1.62
N THR A 35 -9.19 -2.20 1.02
CA THR A 35 -10.58 -2.54 0.78
C THR A 35 -11.00 -3.79 1.56
N THR A 36 -12.31 -3.91 1.78
CA THR A 36 -12.90 -5.11 2.39
C THR A 36 -14.18 -5.45 1.63
N ARG A 37 -14.31 -6.70 1.20
CA ARG A 37 -15.50 -7.15 0.48
C ARG A 37 -16.77 -6.91 1.30
N GLY A 38 -17.77 -6.30 0.66
CA GLY A 38 -19.05 -6.01 1.29
C GLY A 38 -19.06 -4.76 2.17
N GLN A 39 -18.00 -3.97 2.19
CA GLN A 39 -17.90 -2.72 2.93
C GLN A 39 -17.53 -1.55 2.00
N PRO A 40 -18.09 -0.35 2.24
CA PRO A 40 -17.67 0.86 1.55
C PRO A 40 -16.25 1.25 1.97
N THR A 41 -15.49 1.82 1.04
CA THR A 41 -14.18 2.43 1.32
C THR A 41 -14.23 3.91 0.99
N GLN A 42 -13.91 4.73 1.98
CA GLN A 42 -14.02 6.18 1.86
C GLN A 42 -12.82 6.77 1.13
N LEU A 43 -13.09 7.55 0.08
CA LEU A 43 -12.13 8.41 -0.60
C LEU A 43 -12.46 9.88 -0.32
N SER A 44 -11.44 10.74 -0.28
CA SER A 44 -11.62 12.17 -0.11
C SER A 44 -10.65 12.94 -1.01
N SER A 45 -11.11 13.97 -1.69
CA SER A 45 -10.24 14.93 -2.38
C SER A 45 -10.14 16.23 -1.58
N ASP A 46 -9.05 16.96 -1.75
CA ASP A 46 -8.96 18.33 -1.22
C ASP A 46 -9.84 19.29 -2.02
N ALA A 47 -10.03 20.50 -1.50
CA ALA A 47 -10.91 21.51 -2.10
C ALA A 47 -10.47 21.94 -3.51
N LYS A 48 -9.18 21.83 -3.82
CA LYS A 48 -8.63 22.16 -5.15
C LYS A 48 -8.74 21.00 -6.14
N GLY A 49 -8.96 19.76 -5.67
CA GLY A 49 -8.96 18.56 -6.50
C GLY A 49 -7.55 18.15 -6.96
N GLU A 50 -6.52 18.53 -6.20
CA GLU A 50 -5.12 18.21 -6.49
C GLU A 50 -4.65 16.92 -5.80
N ARG A 51 -5.24 16.60 -4.63
CA ARG A 51 -4.82 15.48 -3.78
C ARG A 51 -5.99 14.57 -3.41
N LEU A 52 -5.70 13.28 -3.39
CA LEU A 52 -6.60 12.22 -2.93
C LEU A 52 -6.11 11.71 -1.57
N ALA A 53 -7.00 11.63 -0.56
CA ALA A 53 -6.73 11.03 0.74
C ALA A 53 -7.46 9.70 0.88
N TYR A 54 -6.76 8.69 1.40
CA TYR A 54 -7.32 7.37 1.68
C TYR A 54 -6.51 6.63 2.75
N ALA A 55 -7.17 5.65 3.36
CA ALA A 55 -6.59 4.75 4.34
C ALA A 55 -5.95 3.53 3.66
N SER A 56 -4.75 3.16 4.09
CA SER A 56 -4.09 1.91 3.72
C SER A 56 -3.30 1.36 4.89
N ASN A 57 -3.63 0.14 5.32
CA ASN A 57 -3.02 -0.51 6.49
C ASN A 57 -3.05 0.42 7.73
N LYS A 58 -1.91 0.75 8.33
CA LYS A 58 -1.79 1.66 9.48
C LYS A 58 -1.41 3.09 9.09
N SER A 59 -1.54 3.43 7.82
CA SER A 59 -1.14 4.72 7.25
C SER A 59 -2.28 5.41 6.52
N ILE A 60 -2.18 6.73 6.42
CA ILE A 60 -2.99 7.51 5.49
C ILE A 60 -2.07 8.03 4.40
N PHE A 61 -2.51 7.89 3.15
CA PHE A 61 -1.81 8.46 2.01
C PHE A 61 -2.54 9.69 1.48
N LEU A 62 -1.77 10.74 1.20
CA LEU A 62 -2.18 11.90 0.41
C LEU A 62 -1.46 11.81 -0.92
N ARG A 63 -2.16 11.37 -1.95
CA ARG A 63 -1.59 11.13 -3.29
C ARG A 63 -1.97 12.25 -4.23
N SER A 64 -1.01 12.75 -5.03
CA SER A 64 -1.32 13.69 -6.10
C SER A 64 -2.22 13.01 -7.15
N ILE A 65 -3.26 13.73 -7.58
CA ILE A 65 -4.18 13.21 -8.61
C ILE A 65 -3.53 13.28 -9.99
N ASP A 66 -2.81 14.36 -10.28
CA ASP A 66 -2.18 14.55 -11.59
C ASP A 66 -0.87 13.79 -11.76
N ASN A 67 -0.13 13.58 -10.66
CA ASN A 67 1.09 12.76 -10.65
C ASN A 67 1.04 11.71 -9.53
N PRO A 68 0.49 10.52 -9.80
CA PRO A 68 0.33 9.47 -8.79
C PRO A 68 1.61 8.94 -8.15
N ALA A 69 2.78 9.21 -8.72
CA ALA A 69 4.07 8.87 -8.11
C ALA A 69 4.42 9.77 -6.92
N ILE A 70 3.76 10.94 -6.81
CA ILE A 70 3.96 11.87 -5.70
C ILE A 70 2.90 11.60 -4.65
N ALA A 71 3.34 11.19 -3.46
CA ALA A 71 2.47 10.98 -2.32
C ALA A 71 3.15 11.39 -1.02
N ARG A 72 2.34 11.63 -0.01
CA ARG A 72 2.76 11.78 1.39
C ARG A 72 2.11 10.68 2.21
N GLN A 73 2.81 10.21 3.24
CA GLN A 73 2.36 9.17 4.14
C GLN A 73 2.30 9.69 5.58
N TYR A 74 1.15 9.56 6.22
CA TYR A 74 0.98 9.82 7.65
C TYR A 74 0.93 8.47 8.40
N THR A 75 1.82 8.28 9.40
CA THR A 75 2.12 6.97 10.01
C THR A 75 1.83 6.88 11.52
N GLU A 76 1.18 7.90 12.12
CA GLU A 76 1.03 7.96 13.57
C GLU A 76 -0.05 7.00 14.13
N HIS A 77 -0.93 6.46 13.30
CA HIS A 77 -1.89 5.45 13.73
C HIS A 77 -1.19 4.14 14.15
N LYS A 78 -1.62 3.57 15.28
CA LYS A 78 -1.05 2.32 15.84
C LYS A 78 -1.75 1.07 15.32
N VAL A 79 -3.00 1.22 14.89
CA VAL A 79 -3.86 0.15 14.35
C VAL A 79 -4.32 0.50 12.94
N GLN A 80 -5.05 -0.40 12.31
CA GLN A 80 -5.53 -0.23 10.94
C GLN A 80 -6.38 1.04 10.80
N THR A 81 -5.99 1.90 9.86
CA THR A 81 -6.75 3.08 9.47
C THR A 81 -7.95 2.71 8.60
N THR A 82 -9.00 3.50 8.67
CA THR A 82 -10.28 3.18 8.00
C THR A 82 -10.80 4.29 7.12
N VAL A 83 -10.53 5.54 7.47
CA VAL A 83 -11.04 6.71 6.77
C VAL A 83 -10.10 7.91 6.90
N ALA A 84 -10.07 8.75 5.89
CA ALA A 84 -9.42 10.07 5.93
C ALA A 84 -10.26 11.09 5.18
N ARG A 85 -10.43 12.28 5.75
CA ARG A 85 -11.20 13.39 5.15
C ARG A 85 -10.45 14.71 5.27
N PHE A 86 -10.27 15.39 4.15
CA PHE A 86 -9.76 16.77 4.17
C PHE A 86 -10.75 17.71 4.83
N SER A 87 -10.25 18.68 5.58
CA SER A 87 -11.06 19.83 6.01
C SER A 87 -11.40 20.72 4.81
N PRO A 88 -12.57 21.38 4.78
CA PRO A 88 -12.91 22.35 3.73
C PRO A 88 -11.89 23.47 3.58
N SER A 89 -11.20 23.84 4.67
CA SER A 89 -10.10 24.84 4.64
C SER A 89 -8.86 24.39 3.87
N GLY A 90 -8.69 23.07 3.63
CA GLY A 90 -7.53 22.48 2.96
C GLY A 90 -6.26 22.38 3.81
N PHE A 91 -6.29 22.81 5.08
CA PHE A 91 -5.11 22.79 5.96
C PHE A 91 -4.96 21.51 6.76
N TYR A 92 -6.06 20.81 7.06
CA TYR A 92 -6.08 19.65 7.94
C TYR A 92 -6.69 18.43 7.27
N VAL A 93 -6.29 17.28 7.77
CA VAL A 93 -6.97 16.00 7.53
C VAL A 93 -7.40 15.42 8.87
N ALA A 94 -8.63 14.92 8.93
CA ALA A 94 -9.07 14.05 10.00
C ALA A 94 -9.01 12.60 9.51
N SER A 95 -8.43 11.71 10.31
CA SER A 95 -8.32 10.29 10.00
C SER A 95 -8.79 9.44 11.17
N GLY A 96 -9.49 8.35 10.86
CA GLY A 96 -10.04 7.41 11.83
C GLY A 96 -9.40 6.03 11.72
N ASP A 97 -9.46 5.27 12.80
CA ASP A 97 -8.91 3.93 12.85
C ASP A 97 -9.88 2.88 13.45
N SER A 98 -9.46 1.62 13.45
CA SER A 98 -10.25 0.49 13.93
C SER A 98 -10.42 0.43 15.44
N SER A 99 -9.70 1.25 16.21
CA SER A 99 -9.85 1.36 17.67
C SER A 99 -10.79 2.48 18.11
N GLY A 100 -11.30 3.29 17.17
CA GLY A 100 -12.20 4.41 17.47
C GLY A 100 -11.52 5.73 17.73
N ILE A 101 -10.24 5.81 17.41
CA ILE A 101 -9.46 7.04 17.56
C ILE A 101 -9.53 7.85 16.26
N VAL A 102 -9.80 9.14 16.43
CA VAL A 102 -9.70 10.13 15.36
C VAL A 102 -8.49 11.02 15.62
N ARG A 103 -7.64 11.18 14.60
CA ARG A 103 -6.50 12.09 14.60
C ARG A 103 -6.71 13.20 13.62
N VAL A 104 -6.40 14.42 14.04
CA VAL A 104 -6.38 15.61 13.18
C VAL A 104 -4.95 16.07 13.04
N TRP A 105 -4.51 16.26 11.82
CA TRP A 105 -3.13 16.59 11.50
C TRP A 105 -3.02 17.55 10.32
N ASP A 106 -1.92 18.28 10.27
CA ASP A 106 -1.58 19.26 9.24
C ASP A 106 -1.20 18.56 7.93
N CYS A 107 -1.89 18.88 6.84
CA CYS A 107 -1.62 18.31 5.53
C CYS A 107 -0.87 19.24 4.56
N VAL A 108 -0.53 20.46 5.00
CA VAL A 108 0.23 21.44 4.22
C VAL A 108 1.69 21.47 4.66
N GLY A 109 1.95 21.41 5.97
CA GLY A 109 3.28 21.38 6.55
C GLY A 109 3.86 19.97 6.67
N GLU A 110 4.46 19.65 7.83
CA GLU A 110 5.20 18.40 8.07
C GLU A 110 4.32 17.19 8.43
N GLY A 111 2.99 17.33 8.45
CA GLY A 111 2.09 16.24 8.86
C GLY A 111 1.99 16.07 10.39
N ILE A 112 2.19 17.15 11.14
CA ILE A 112 2.16 17.12 12.61
C ILE A 112 0.74 16.89 13.12
N THR A 113 0.58 15.90 14.01
CA THR A 113 -0.67 15.66 14.73
C THR A 113 -1.03 16.85 15.62
N LYS A 114 -2.21 17.40 15.45
CA LYS A 114 -2.76 18.54 16.21
C LYS A 114 -3.70 18.08 17.32
N GLY A 115 -4.38 16.95 17.13
CA GLY A 115 -5.28 16.38 18.12
C GLY A 115 -5.50 14.89 17.93
N GLU A 116 -5.76 14.19 19.05
CA GLU A 116 -6.09 12.77 19.09
C GLU A 116 -7.30 12.58 20.01
N TYR A 117 -8.37 11.98 19.51
CA TYR A 117 -9.65 11.90 20.19
C TYR A 117 -10.21 10.48 20.12
N SER A 118 -10.55 9.91 21.29
CA SER A 118 -11.30 8.64 21.37
C SER A 118 -12.79 8.95 21.22
N ILE A 119 -13.40 8.54 20.10
CA ILE A 119 -14.76 8.90 19.74
C ILE A 119 -15.75 7.79 20.05
N VAL A 120 -15.47 6.58 19.59
CA VAL A 120 -16.31 5.40 19.80
C VAL A 120 -15.44 4.23 20.31
N ASN A 121 -16.06 3.26 20.96
CA ASN A 121 -15.35 2.05 21.38
C ASN A 121 -15.48 0.97 20.31
N GLY A 122 -14.82 1.18 19.18
CA GLY A 122 -14.81 0.32 18.00
C GLY A 122 -14.38 1.07 16.74
N ARG A 123 -14.59 0.47 15.58
CA ARG A 123 -14.12 0.98 14.30
C ARG A 123 -14.80 2.29 13.90
N ILE A 124 -14.03 3.30 13.48
CA ILE A 124 -14.55 4.46 12.75
C ILE A 124 -14.82 4.05 11.30
N ASN A 125 -16.05 4.24 10.81
CA ASN A 125 -16.44 3.93 9.44
C ASN A 125 -16.40 5.17 8.53
N ASP A 126 -16.79 6.34 9.06
CA ASP A 126 -16.78 7.58 8.27
C ASP A 126 -16.59 8.82 9.17
N LEU A 127 -16.15 9.92 8.55
CA LEU A 127 -15.91 11.22 9.14
C LEU A 127 -16.51 12.31 8.26
N ALA A 128 -17.05 13.35 8.86
CA ALA A 128 -17.49 14.54 8.12
C ALA A 128 -17.05 15.84 8.85
N TRP A 129 -16.52 16.77 8.09
CA TRP A 129 -16.23 18.13 8.53
C TRP A 129 -17.41 19.05 8.25
N ASP A 130 -17.64 20.05 9.12
CA ASP A 130 -18.54 21.16 8.80
C ASP A 130 -17.88 22.19 7.86
N GLY A 131 -18.68 23.01 7.20
CA GLY A 131 -18.21 23.99 6.23
C GLY A 131 -17.26 25.04 6.81
N ASP A 132 -17.35 25.30 8.11
CA ASP A 132 -16.49 26.25 8.83
C ASP A 132 -15.14 25.61 9.25
N SER A 133 -14.93 24.32 8.97
CA SER A 133 -13.76 23.52 9.43
C SER A 133 -13.53 23.57 10.94
N GLN A 134 -14.61 23.66 11.73
CA GLN A 134 -14.55 23.76 13.19
C GLN A 134 -14.95 22.47 13.90
N ARG A 135 -15.78 21.64 13.25
CA ARG A 135 -16.40 20.46 13.87
C ARG A 135 -16.22 19.24 13.00
N ILE A 136 -16.09 18.12 13.67
CA ILE A 136 -16.03 16.80 13.03
C ILE A 136 -17.13 15.93 13.64
N ILE A 137 -17.92 15.29 12.80
CA ILE A 137 -18.71 14.14 13.20
C ILE A 137 -17.95 12.89 12.78
N ALA A 138 -17.73 11.99 13.73
CA ALA A 138 -17.16 10.67 13.49
C ALA A 138 -18.18 9.61 13.86
N VAL A 139 -18.32 8.59 13.00
CA VAL A 139 -19.30 7.52 13.15
C VAL A 139 -18.67 6.16 12.87
N GLY A 140 -19.27 5.11 13.44
CA GLY A 140 -18.76 3.76 13.20
C GLY A 140 -19.47 2.66 13.97
N ASP A 141 -18.73 1.59 14.29
CA ASP A 141 -19.19 0.43 15.02
C ASP A 141 -18.81 0.53 16.52
N GLY A 142 -19.54 1.37 17.26
CA GLY A 142 -19.37 1.49 18.70
C GLY A 142 -20.40 0.66 19.47
N LYS A 143 -19.99 -0.10 20.46
CA LYS A 143 -20.86 -1.03 21.21
C LYS A 143 -22.07 -0.38 21.90
N GLN A 144 -21.99 0.90 22.25
CA GLN A 144 -23.05 1.65 22.94
C GLN A 144 -23.37 2.98 22.26
N ARG A 145 -22.36 3.58 21.60
CA ARG A 145 -22.46 4.85 20.89
C ARG A 145 -21.86 4.66 19.52
N TYR A 146 -22.61 5.02 18.49
CA TYR A 146 -22.21 4.80 17.10
C TYR A 146 -21.61 6.05 16.45
N GLY A 147 -21.64 7.21 17.13
CA GLY A 147 -21.05 8.44 16.61
C GLY A 147 -21.08 9.60 17.59
N HIS A 148 -20.20 10.57 17.34
CA HIS A 148 -20.04 11.75 18.18
C HIS A 148 -19.57 12.95 17.34
N CYS A 149 -20.00 14.15 17.74
CA CYS A 149 -19.53 15.41 17.19
C CYS A 149 -18.59 16.10 18.18
N ILE A 150 -17.42 16.48 17.71
CA ILE A 150 -16.42 17.21 18.51
C ILE A 150 -15.99 18.51 17.82
N SER A 151 -15.48 19.46 18.60
CA SER A 151 -14.64 20.54 18.11
C SER A 151 -13.23 20.01 17.89
N TRP A 152 -12.68 20.20 16.70
CA TRP A 152 -11.42 19.54 16.32
C TRP A 152 -10.19 20.08 17.06
N ASP A 153 -10.24 21.32 17.54
CA ASP A 153 -9.13 22.01 18.21
C ASP A 153 -9.00 21.64 19.69
N SER A 154 -10.13 21.41 20.35
CA SER A 154 -10.19 21.15 21.79
C SER A 154 -10.66 19.74 22.16
N GLY A 155 -11.26 19.00 21.21
CA GLY A 155 -11.91 17.71 21.49
C GLY A 155 -13.22 17.84 22.27
N ASN A 156 -13.68 19.06 22.54
CA ASN A 156 -14.92 19.28 23.28
C ASN A 156 -16.12 18.69 22.55
N THR A 157 -16.97 18.02 23.30
CA THR A 157 -18.24 17.48 22.82
C THR A 157 -19.15 18.59 22.32
N VAL A 158 -19.56 18.50 21.07
CA VAL A 158 -20.56 19.40 20.45
C VAL A 158 -21.93 18.73 20.38
N GLY A 159 -21.98 17.40 20.23
CA GLY A 159 -23.24 16.67 20.20
C GLY A 159 -23.03 15.16 20.05
N GLU A 160 -24.03 14.39 20.49
CA GLU A 160 -24.08 12.95 20.32
C GLU A 160 -24.92 12.58 19.10
N ILE A 161 -24.39 11.67 18.27
CA ILE A 161 -25.10 11.14 17.11
C ILE A 161 -25.96 9.95 17.58
N SER A 162 -27.19 10.25 17.97
CA SER A 162 -28.15 9.28 18.52
C SER A 162 -29.22 8.89 17.48
N GLY A 163 -30.00 7.87 17.79
CA GLY A 163 -31.13 7.40 16.99
C GLY A 163 -30.89 6.14 16.15
N HIS A 164 -29.63 5.76 15.92
CA HIS A 164 -29.28 4.48 15.32
C HIS A 164 -29.24 3.35 16.36
N THR A 165 -29.58 2.15 15.92
CA THR A 165 -29.60 0.92 16.74
C THR A 165 -28.52 -0.08 16.37
N GLN A 166 -27.81 0.18 15.26
CA GLN A 166 -26.68 -0.60 14.77
C GLN A 166 -25.57 0.36 14.28
N GLN A 167 -24.46 -0.21 13.82
CA GLN A 167 -23.34 0.58 13.32
C GLN A 167 -23.77 1.58 12.23
N ILE A 168 -23.12 2.72 12.25
CA ILE A 168 -23.29 3.76 11.25
C ILE A 168 -22.19 3.60 10.19
N ASN A 169 -22.57 3.55 8.93
CA ASN A 169 -21.65 3.34 7.80
C ASN A 169 -21.15 4.64 7.18
N SER A 170 -21.99 5.67 7.16
CA SER A 170 -21.61 6.95 6.55
C SER A 170 -22.33 8.12 7.23
N VAL A 171 -21.66 9.26 7.21
CA VAL A 171 -22.18 10.53 7.73
C VAL A 171 -21.82 11.69 6.79
N SER A 172 -22.75 12.61 6.64
CA SER A 172 -22.52 13.82 5.85
C SER A 172 -23.04 15.05 6.60
N ILE A 173 -22.35 16.16 6.47
CA ILE A 173 -22.73 17.47 7.03
C ILE A 173 -23.01 18.44 5.87
N ARG A 174 -24.14 19.11 5.95
CA ARG A 174 -24.49 20.21 5.04
C ARG A 174 -23.54 21.37 5.25
N GLN A 175 -22.88 21.79 4.19
CA GLN A 175 -21.81 22.80 4.26
C GLN A 175 -22.35 24.24 4.43
N GLN A 176 -23.60 24.48 4.06
CA GLN A 176 -24.27 25.79 4.19
C GLN A 176 -25.10 25.87 5.48
N ARG A 177 -25.37 27.09 5.95
CA ARG A 177 -26.31 27.32 7.03
C ARG A 177 -27.77 27.27 6.53
N PRO A 178 -28.71 26.76 7.30
CA PRO A 178 -28.55 26.18 8.64
C PRO A 178 -27.81 24.85 8.57
N LEU A 179 -26.94 24.61 9.58
CA LEU A 179 -26.20 23.34 9.67
C LEU A 179 -27.17 22.18 9.86
N ARG A 180 -26.93 21.11 9.11
CA ARG A 180 -27.66 19.84 9.16
C ARG A 180 -26.64 18.70 9.04
N ALA A 181 -26.97 17.55 9.57
CA ALA A 181 -26.22 16.33 9.32
C ALA A 181 -27.18 15.18 9.05
N ALA A 182 -26.69 14.20 8.33
CA ALA A 182 -27.38 12.93 8.11
C ALA A 182 -26.43 11.79 8.33
N ALA A 183 -26.89 10.73 8.99
CA ALA A 183 -26.15 9.49 9.19
C ALA A 183 -26.98 8.30 8.71
N VAL A 184 -26.32 7.26 8.20
CA VAL A 184 -26.93 6.05 7.67
C VAL A 184 -26.20 4.82 8.15
N GLY A 185 -26.92 3.69 8.34
CA GLY A 185 -26.29 2.51 8.90
C GLY A 185 -26.99 1.18 8.59
N ASP A 186 -26.57 0.14 9.31
CA ASP A 186 -27.06 -1.23 9.15
C ASP A 186 -28.48 -1.42 9.66
N ASP A 187 -28.97 -0.50 10.51
CA ASP A 187 -30.37 -0.48 10.97
C ASP A 187 -31.36 0.00 9.89
N LYS A 188 -30.89 0.18 8.64
CA LYS A 188 -31.69 0.59 7.47
C LYS A 188 -32.32 1.97 7.62
N ALA A 189 -31.80 2.78 8.53
CA ALA A 189 -32.30 4.10 8.84
C ALA A 189 -31.40 5.19 8.25
N LEU A 190 -32.04 6.27 7.78
CA LEU A 190 -31.41 7.57 7.64
C LEU A 190 -31.89 8.44 8.80
N ILE A 191 -30.96 8.90 9.63
CA ILE A 191 -31.25 9.80 10.73
C ILE A 191 -30.78 11.20 10.35
N PHE A 192 -31.66 12.18 10.51
CA PHE A 192 -31.42 13.57 10.18
C PHE A 192 -31.29 14.40 11.46
N TYR A 193 -30.29 15.26 11.51
CA TYR A 193 -29.91 16.07 12.68
C TYR A 193 -29.98 17.56 12.39
N HIS A 194 -30.42 18.35 13.36
CA HIS A 194 -30.48 19.78 13.31
C HIS A 194 -29.28 20.45 14.01
N GLY A 195 -28.61 21.37 13.31
CA GLY A 195 -27.71 22.40 13.79
C GLY A 195 -26.50 21.92 14.56
N ALA A 196 -25.77 22.87 15.11
CA ALA A 196 -24.82 22.63 16.19
C ALA A 196 -25.43 23.16 17.51
N PRO A 197 -25.57 22.34 18.54
CA PRO A 197 -25.25 20.91 18.62
C PRO A 197 -26.18 20.07 17.72
N PHE A 198 -25.61 19.01 17.09
CA PHE A 198 -26.37 18.15 16.21
C PHE A 198 -27.35 17.28 17.00
N LYS A 199 -28.57 17.73 17.12
CA LYS A 199 -29.64 17.04 17.83
C LYS A 199 -30.47 16.22 16.85
N PHE A 200 -30.88 15.02 17.28
CA PHE A 200 -31.84 14.19 16.55
C PHE A 200 -33.08 15.02 16.19
N ASN A 201 -33.45 14.96 14.90
CA ASN A 201 -34.67 15.60 14.40
C ASN A 201 -35.67 14.55 13.96
N MET A 202 -35.30 13.71 13.00
CA MET A 202 -36.19 12.67 12.48
C MET A 202 -35.39 11.45 11.98
N GLY A 203 -36.07 10.31 11.89
CA GLY A 203 -35.52 9.08 11.33
C GLY A 203 -36.43 8.53 10.23
N VAL A 204 -35.87 8.27 9.05
CA VAL A 204 -36.53 7.64 7.92
C VAL A 204 -36.12 6.17 7.92
N ARG A 205 -37.08 5.24 8.12
CA ARG A 205 -36.84 3.79 8.31
C ARG A 205 -37.59 2.90 7.33
N ASP A 206 -38.45 3.49 6.50
CA ASP A 206 -39.38 2.79 5.60
C ASP A 206 -38.94 2.81 4.12
N LYS A 207 -37.82 3.44 3.80
CA LYS A 207 -37.36 3.64 2.42
C LYS A 207 -36.38 2.56 1.97
N HIS A 208 -35.38 2.28 2.77
CA HIS A 208 -34.41 1.22 2.49
C HIS A 208 -34.83 -0.11 3.13
N THR A 209 -34.64 -1.20 2.39
CA THR A 209 -34.97 -2.55 2.84
C THR A 209 -33.76 -3.34 3.33
N ASN A 210 -32.55 -2.82 3.12
CA ASN A 210 -31.29 -3.40 3.57
C ASN A 210 -30.35 -2.28 4.04
N TYR A 211 -29.11 -2.63 4.43
CA TYR A 211 -28.09 -1.71 4.92
C TYR A 211 -27.90 -0.50 4.00
N ILE A 212 -27.75 0.66 4.60
CA ILE A 212 -27.44 1.89 3.86
C ILE A 212 -25.95 2.13 4.01
N TYR A 213 -25.23 2.24 2.89
CA TYR A 213 -23.76 2.35 2.88
C TYR A 213 -23.23 3.75 2.71
N GLY A 214 -23.95 4.62 2.01
CA GLY A 214 -23.49 5.95 1.71
C GLY A 214 -24.59 7.03 1.80
N THR A 215 -24.19 8.21 2.26
CA THR A 215 -25.03 9.42 2.24
C THR A 215 -24.19 10.65 1.96
N SER A 216 -24.73 11.60 1.19
CA SER A 216 -24.01 12.83 0.85
C SER A 216 -24.97 13.98 0.55
N PHE A 217 -24.69 15.16 1.12
CA PHE A 217 -25.35 16.40 0.73
C PHE A 217 -24.77 16.93 -0.59
N SER A 218 -25.62 17.50 -1.43
CA SER A 218 -25.19 18.26 -2.59
C SER A 218 -24.34 19.47 -2.17
N PRO A 219 -23.38 19.92 -3.01
CA PRO A 219 -22.55 21.09 -2.70
C PRO A 219 -23.33 22.37 -2.35
N ASP A 220 -24.50 22.59 -2.94
CA ASP A 220 -25.40 23.71 -2.60
C ASP A 220 -26.25 23.44 -1.35
N GLY A 221 -26.24 22.20 -0.84
CA GLY A 221 -26.99 21.77 0.32
C GLY A 221 -28.50 21.67 0.12
N SER A 222 -29.00 21.68 -1.11
CA SER A 222 -30.43 21.60 -1.42
C SER A 222 -30.98 20.18 -1.38
N THR A 223 -30.13 19.21 -1.65
CA THR A 223 -30.50 17.80 -1.76
C THR A 223 -29.56 16.92 -0.96
N LEU A 224 -30.10 15.89 -0.35
CA LEU A 224 -29.38 14.82 0.31
C LEU A 224 -29.68 13.52 -0.42
N VAL A 225 -28.70 12.65 -0.60
CA VAL A 225 -28.85 11.33 -1.22
C VAL A 225 -28.46 10.23 -0.25
N SER A 226 -29.14 9.08 -0.28
CA SER A 226 -28.72 7.84 0.37
C SER A 226 -28.71 6.67 -0.62
N VAL A 227 -27.72 5.76 -0.43
CA VAL A 227 -27.51 4.58 -1.28
C VAL A 227 -27.22 3.36 -0.41
N GLY A 228 -27.63 2.17 -0.85
CA GLY A 228 -27.48 0.99 0.01
C GLY A 228 -27.41 -0.36 -0.68
N ALA A 229 -27.37 -1.40 0.15
CA ALA A 229 -27.30 -2.80 -0.24
C ALA A 229 -28.57 -3.28 -0.98
N ASP A 230 -29.68 -2.59 -0.80
CA ASP A 230 -30.94 -2.85 -1.50
C ASP A 230 -30.97 -2.31 -2.94
N ARG A 231 -29.86 -1.74 -3.42
CA ARG A 231 -29.67 -1.18 -4.78
C ARG A 231 -30.56 0.04 -5.06
N LYS A 232 -31.10 0.69 -4.01
CA LYS A 232 -31.97 1.86 -4.11
C LYS A 232 -31.17 3.14 -3.90
N ILE A 233 -31.63 4.21 -4.56
CA ILE A 233 -31.16 5.58 -4.43
C ILE A 233 -32.34 6.44 -4.02
N TRP A 234 -32.26 7.05 -2.83
CA TRP A 234 -33.28 7.93 -2.31
C TRP A 234 -32.79 9.37 -2.20
N LEU A 235 -33.62 10.30 -2.58
CA LEU A 235 -33.39 11.73 -2.48
C LEU A 235 -34.25 12.35 -1.38
N TYR A 236 -33.66 13.31 -0.66
CA TYR A 236 -34.28 14.04 0.44
C TYR A 236 -34.02 15.52 0.30
N ASP A 237 -34.87 16.33 0.91
CA ASP A 237 -34.63 17.76 1.04
C ASP A 237 -33.47 18.02 2.02
N GLY A 238 -32.48 18.77 1.59
CA GLY A 238 -31.27 19.03 2.39
C GLY A 238 -31.47 19.97 3.59
N LYS A 239 -32.61 20.65 3.72
CA LYS A 239 -32.93 21.53 4.85
C LYS A 239 -33.88 20.87 5.86
N THR A 240 -34.87 20.13 5.36
CA THR A 240 -35.91 19.53 6.18
C THR A 240 -35.68 18.03 6.45
N GLY A 241 -34.98 17.31 5.59
CA GLY A 241 -34.82 15.85 5.64
C GLY A 241 -35.99 15.08 5.04
N GLU A 242 -37.03 15.77 4.52
CA GLU A 242 -38.19 15.16 3.90
C GLU A 242 -37.81 14.41 2.63
N THR A 243 -38.43 13.23 2.40
CA THR A 243 -38.19 12.41 1.23
C THR A 243 -38.74 13.08 -0.03
N LYS A 244 -37.88 13.30 -1.02
CA LYS A 244 -38.25 13.81 -2.35
C LYS A 244 -38.71 12.69 -3.29
N GLY A 245 -38.05 11.53 -3.25
CA GLY A 245 -38.38 10.39 -4.11
C GLY A 245 -37.22 9.40 -4.26
N GLN A 246 -37.55 8.27 -4.93
CA GLN A 246 -36.57 7.29 -5.39
C GLN A 246 -36.24 7.54 -6.86
N ILE A 247 -35.00 7.32 -7.26
CA ILE A 247 -34.58 7.41 -8.67
C ILE A 247 -33.88 6.13 -9.09
N GLY A 248 -33.82 5.87 -10.40
CA GLY A 248 -33.02 4.81 -11.01
C GLY A 248 -33.40 3.40 -10.53
N GLU A 249 -34.68 3.11 -10.35
CA GLU A 249 -35.14 1.79 -9.91
C GLU A 249 -34.70 0.70 -10.90
N GLY A 250 -34.01 -0.33 -10.38
CA GLY A 250 -33.55 -1.48 -11.18
C GLY A 250 -32.33 -1.24 -12.06
N GLU A 251 -31.77 -0.02 -12.08
CA GLU A 251 -30.56 0.30 -12.85
C GLU A 251 -29.31 -0.38 -12.29
N HIS A 252 -29.07 -0.34 -10.97
CA HIS A 252 -28.02 -1.11 -10.34
C HIS A 252 -28.46 -2.54 -10.05
N LYS A 253 -27.58 -3.50 -10.35
CA LYS A 253 -27.81 -4.94 -10.10
C LYS A 253 -27.11 -5.45 -8.84
N GLY A 254 -26.25 -4.64 -8.23
CA GLY A 254 -25.51 -4.93 -7.00
C GLY A 254 -25.67 -3.84 -5.96
N SER A 255 -25.17 -4.10 -4.75
CA SER A 255 -25.15 -3.13 -3.65
C SER A 255 -24.42 -1.86 -4.08
N ILE A 256 -24.97 -0.69 -3.74
CA ILE A 256 -24.35 0.60 -4.00
C ILE A 256 -23.57 0.99 -2.75
N PHE A 257 -22.25 1.13 -2.87
CA PHE A 257 -21.36 1.35 -1.72
C PHE A 257 -21.04 2.82 -1.45
N ALA A 258 -20.97 3.64 -2.49
CA ALA A 258 -20.53 5.03 -2.34
C ALA A 258 -21.29 5.96 -3.29
N VAL A 259 -21.33 7.23 -2.91
CA VAL A 259 -21.93 8.32 -3.68
C VAL A 259 -21.10 9.58 -3.51
N SER A 260 -20.93 10.35 -4.60
CA SER A 260 -20.26 11.64 -4.60
C SER A 260 -20.90 12.59 -5.59
N TRP A 261 -21.00 13.87 -5.23
CA TRP A 261 -21.65 14.89 -6.03
C TRP A 261 -20.69 15.60 -6.99
N ALA A 262 -21.19 15.98 -8.15
CA ALA A 262 -20.55 16.98 -9.01
C ALA A 262 -20.69 18.39 -8.38
N LYS A 263 -19.79 19.31 -8.74
CA LYS A 263 -19.76 20.68 -8.23
C LYS A 263 -21.04 21.48 -8.50
N ASP A 264 -21.71 21.18 -9.58
CA ASP A 264 -22.93 21.87 -10.04
C ASP A 264 -24.19 21.49 -9.24
N SER A 265 -24.11 20.51 -8.34
CA SER A 265 -25.24 19.98 -7.57
C SER A 265 -26.37 19.37 -8.41
N ARG A 266 -26.18 19.22 -9.73
CA ARG A 266 -27.18 18.64 -10.65
C ARG A 266 -26.93 17.17 -10.92
N LYS A 267 -25.70 16.73 -10.73
CA LYS A 267 -25.27 15.36 -10.97
C LYS A 267 -24.56 14.78 -9.76
N PHE A 268 -24.66 13.48 -9.63
CA PHE A 268 -23.84 12.71 -8.70
C PHE A 268 -23.44 11.37 -9.32
N VAL A 269 -22.44 10.74 -8.75
CA VAL A 269 -21.91 9.46 -9.18
C VAL A 269 -22.09 8.41 -8.10
N THR A 270 -22.36 7.17 -8.49
CA THR A 270 -22.45 6.00 -7.62
C THR A 270 -21.46 4.93 -8.01
N ALA A 271 -20.97 4.17 -7.03
CA ALA A 271 -20.10 3.00 -7.20
C ALA A 271 -20.78 1.76 -6.62
N SER A 272 -20.79 0.66 -7.40
CA SER A 272 -21.60 -0.52 -7.05
C SER A 272 -20.85 -1.84 -7.17
N ALA A 273 -21.32 -2.83 -6.40
CA ALA A 273 -20.91 -4.22 -6.47
C ALA A 273 -21.21 -4.88 -7.83
N ASP A 274 -22.05 -4.29 -8.66
CA ASP A 274 -22.28 -4.74 -10.04
C ASP A 274 -21.14 -4.37 -11.00
N LYS A 275 -20.04 -3.82 -10.47
CA LYS A 275 -18.82 -3.38 -11.18
C LYS A 275 -19.02 -2.15 -12.05
N THR A 276 -20.16 -1.45 -11.86
CA THR A 276 -20.45 -0.23 -12.60
C THR A 276 -20.24 1.02 -11.75
N VAL A 277 -19.83 2.09 -12.42
CA VAL A 277 -19.85 3.46 -11.94
C VAL A 277 -20.83 4.23 -12.81
N LYS A 278 -21.83 4.89 -12.19
CA LYS A 278 -22.91 5.56 -12.93
C LYS A 278 -23.05 7.02 -12.51
N ILE A 279 -23.15 7.92 -13.50
CA ILE A 279 -23.53 9.33 -13.29
C ILE A 279 -25.03 9.47 -13.44
N TRP A 280 -25.62 10.19 -12.50
CA TRP A 280 -27.05 10.46 -12.42
C TRP A 280 -27.35 11.93 -12.58
N ASP A 281 -28.33 12.26 -13.39
CA ASP A 281 -28.96 13.57 -13.40
C ASP A 281 -30.09 13.59 -12.37
N VAL A 282 -30.07 14.55 -11.45
CA VAL A 282 -31.00 14.62 -10.32
C VAL A 282 -32.41 15.00 -10.76
N GLU A 283 -32.52 15.94 -11.71
CA GLU A 283 -33.80 16.45 -12.20
C GLU A 283 -34.50 15.41 -13.10
N ALA A 284 -33.73 14.81 -14.03
CA ALA A 284 -34.24 13.77 -14.92
C ALA A 284 -34.47 12.43 -14.21
N GLY A 285 -33.81 12.20 -13.05
CA GLY A 285 -33.83 10.94 -12.31
C GLY A 285 -33.26 9.75 -13.08
N LYS A 286 -32.35 9.99 -14.04
CA LYS A 286 -31.83 8.98 -14.98
C LYS A 286 -30.29 8.95 -15.00
N VAL A 287 -29.77 7.81 -15.43
CA VAL A 287 -28.34 7.64 -15.72
C VAL A 287 -28.00 8.42 -16.99
N THR A 288 -26.96 9.24 -16.91
CA THR A 288 -26.41 9.98 -18.07
C THR A 288 -25.18 9.30 -18.65
N GLN A 289 -24.42 8.61 -17.81
CA GLN A 289 -23.24 7.84 -18.23
C GLN A 289 -22.99 6.66 -17.28
N ALA A 290 -22.45 5.57 -17.81
CA ALA A 290 -22.05 4.40 -17.04
C ALA A 290 -20.73 3.86 -17.56
N TRP A 291 -19.85 3.42 -16.65
CA TRP A 291 -18.67 2.63 -16.94
C TRP A 291 -18.85 1.24 -16.36
N ASN A 292 -18.46 0.22 -17.13
CA ASN A 292 -18.43 -1.17 -16.69
C ASN A 292 -16.96 -1.59 -16.56
N ILE A 293 -16.47 -1.59 -15.32
CA ILE A 293 -15.06 -1.87 -15.03
C ILE A 293 -14.78 -3.36 -15.29
N GLY A 294 -13.71 -3.62 -16.08
CA GLY A 294 -13.38 -4.97 -16.56
C GLY A 294 -14.19 -5.46 -17.75
N GLY A 295 -15.05 -4.60 -18.35
CA GLY A 295 -15.80 -4.88 -19.56
C GLY A 295 -17.10 -5.68 -19.37
N GLU A 296 -17.82 -5.89 -20.48
CA GLU A 296 -19.08 -6.65 -20.47
C GLU A 296 -18.83 -8.13 -20.17
N GLY A 297 -19.71 -8.74 -19.36
CA GLY A 297 -19.62 -10.16 -18.98
C GLY A 297 -18.53 -10.48 -17.96
N ASN A 298 -17.83 -9.47 -17.45
CA ASN A 298 -16.82 -9.66 -16.43
C ASN A 298 -17.38 -10.35 -15.17
N THR A 299 -16.77 -11.47 -14.77
CA THR A 299 -17.12 -12.21 -13.55
C THR A 299 -16.18 -11.94 -12.37
N ASN A 300 -15.07 -11.21 -12.58
CA ASN A 300 -14.08 -10.95 -11.56
C ASN A 300 -14.67 -10.10 -10.42
N VAL A 301 -14.67 -10.64 -9.21
CA VAL A 301 -15.19 -9.97 -8.00
C VAL A 301 -14.31 -8.77 -7.61
N GLN A 302 -13.03 -8.78 -7.98
CA GLN A 302 -12.08 -7.73 -7.64
C GLN A 302 -12.42 -6.38 -8.30
N ASP A 303 -13.22 -6.41 -9.38
CA ASP A 303 -13.65 -5.19 -10.10
C ASP A 303 -14.92 -4.55 -9.52
N GLN A 304 -15.48 -5.09 -8.42
CA GLN A 304 -16.55 -4.43 -7.68
C GLN A 304 -16.11 -3.04 -7.23
N GLN A 305 -16.95 -2.03 -7.45
CA GLN A 305 -16.64 -0.64 -7.12
C GLN A 305 -17.10 -0.34 -5.70
N VAL A 306 -16.13 -0.11 -4.79
CA VAL A 306 -16.38 0.02 -3.33
C VAL A 306 -16.23 1.45 -2.81
N GLY A 307 -15.78 2.37 -3.63
CA GLY A 307 -15.60 3.78 -3.29
C GLY A 307 -15.63 4.68 -4.52
N VAL A 308 -16.01 5.94 -4.34
CA VAL A 308 -15.97 6.95 -5.41
C VAL A 308 -15.83 8.34 -4.83
N VAL A 309 -15.12 9.22 -5.53
CA VAL A 309 -15.05 10.64 -5.24
C VAL A 309 -15.08 11.45 -6.55
N TRP A 310 -15.83 12.54 -6.55
CA TRP A 310 -15.83 13.54 -7.61
C TRP A 310 -15.13 14.81 -7.08
N PRO A 311 -13.84 15.06 -7.45
CA PRO A 311 -13.08 16.20 -6.94
C PRO A 311 -13.70 17.53 -7.35
N GLN A 312 -14.13 18.33 -6.38
CA GLN A 312 -14.92 19.55 -6.61
C GLN A 312 -14.12 20.71 -7.23
N GLY A 313 -12.80 20.72 -7.04
CA GLY A 313 -11.91 21.78 -7.52
C GLY A 313 -11.55 21.71 -9.00
N ARG A 314 -11.87 20.60 -9.68
CA ARG A 314 -11.44 20.35 -11.05
C ARG A 314 -12.42 20.86 -12.09
N SER A 315 -11.88 21.20 -13.26
CA SER A 315 -12.65 21.62 -14.43
C SER A 315 -12.70 20.55 -15.55
N ASP A 316 -11.91 19.46 -15.39
CA ASP A 316 -11.80 18.39 -16.39
C ASP A 316 -12.83 17.26 -16.19
N ASN A 317 -13.79 17.45 -15.29
CA ASN A 317 -14.84 16.47 -14.96
C ASN A 317 -14.31 15.07 -14.61
N LEU A 318 -13.09 15.02 -14.04
CA LEU A 318 -12.49 13.78 -13.54
C LEU A 318 -13.22 13.32 -12.29
N LEU A 319 -13.56 12.06 -12.25
CA LEU A 319 -13.98 11.35 -11.05
C LEU A 319 -13.06 10.13 -10.84
N ILE A 320 -12.93 9.68 -9.60
CA ILE A 320 -12.06 8.56 -9.24
C ILE A 320 -12.91 7.52 -8.53
N SER A 321 -12.99 6.31 -9.09
CA SER A 321 -13.62 5.16 -8.45
C SER A 321 -12.57 4.17 -7.94
N LEU A 322 -12.96 3.38 -6.97
CA LEU A 322 -12.09 2.40 -6.31
C LEU A 322 -12.65 1.00 -6.50
N SER A 323 -11.85 0.14 -7.14
CA SER A 323 -12.13 -1.28 -7.25
C SER A 323 -11.83 -2.03 -5.93
N LEU A 324 -12.46 -3.17 -5.71
CA LEU A 324 -12.17 -4.04 -4.57
C LEU A 324 -10.70 -4.54 -4.57
N SER A 325 -10.08 -4.63 -5.75
CA SER A 325 -8.64 -4.89 -5.93
C SER A 325 -7.74 -3.81 -5.32
N GLY A 326 -8.28 -2.61 -5.04
CA GLY A 326 -7.53 -1.42 -4.63
C GLY A 326 -7.16 -0.49 -5.77
N ASP A 327 -7.49 -0.83 -6.99
CA ASP A 327 -7.16 -0.03 -8.16
C ASP A 327 -8.03 1.23 -8.20
N LEU A 328 -7.40 2.37 -8.49
CA LEU A 328 -8.07 3.65 -8.64
C LEU A 328 -8.31 3.92 -10.13
N ASN A 329 -9.58 3.91 -10.53
CA ASN A 329 -9.99 4.16 -11.90
C ASN A 329 -10.26 5.64 -12.10
N TYR A 330 -9.48 6.30 -12.93
CA TYR A 330 -9.63 7.71 -13.29
C TYR A 330 -10.58 7.80 -14.49
N LEU A 331 -11.81 8.21 -14.23
CA LEU A 331 -12.91 8.28 -15.18
C LEU A 331 -13.19 9.75 -15.52
N VAL A 332 -13.45 10.05 -16.79
CA VAL A 332 -13.78 11.41 -17.22
C VAL A 332 -15.14 11.42 -17.86
N GLU A 333 -16.04 12.30 -17.38
CA GLU A 333 -17.36 12.45 -17.98
C GLU A 333 -17.24 12.74 -19.48
N GLY A 334 -17.97 12.02 -20.30
CA GLY A 334 -17.94 12.11 -21.75
C GLY A 334 -16.98 11.13 -22.44
N THR A 335 -16.16 10.37 -21.69
CA THR A 335 -15.29 9.32 -22.25
C THR A 335 -15.79 7.93 -21.86
N PRO A 336 -15.79 6.94 -22.77
CA PRO A 336 -16.30 5.60 -22.49
C PRO A 336 -15.33 4.76 -21.63
N GLU A 337 -14.02 5.00 -21.76
CA GLU A 337 -12.96 4.23 -21.10
C GLU A 337 -12.31 5.03 -19.96
N PRO A 338 -11.74 4.35 -18.95
CA PRO A 338 -10.90 5.00 -17.96
C PRO A 338 -9.73 5.73 -18.62
N ARG A 339 -9.48 6.97 -18.22
CA ARG A 339 -8.30 7.75 -18.64
C ARG A 339 -7.01 7.07 -18.19
N GLN A 340 -7.03 6.51 -16.99
CA GLN A 340 -5.90 5.83 -16.35
C GLN A 340 -6.41 4.93 -15.23
N ILE A 341 -5.71 3.82 -14.98
CA ILE A 341 -5.92 2.96 -13.81
C ILE A 341 -4.62 3.00 -13.00
N ILE A 342 -4.73 3.40 -11.74
CA ILE A 342 -3.59 3.43 -10.82
C ILE A 342 -3.60 2.13 -10.03
N GLN A 343 -2.57 1.34 -10.22
CA GLN A 343 -2.38 0.03 -9.59
C GLN A 343 -1.31 0.08 -8.50
N GLY A 344 -1.10 -1.03 -7.78
CA GLY A 344 -0.12 -1.15 -6.71
C GLY A 344 -0.50 -2.24 -5.72
N HIS A 345 0.08 -2.20 -4.53
CA HIS A 345 -0.17 -3.18 -3.47
C HIS A 345 -1.11 -2.64 -2.38
N GLN A 346 -2.03 -3.47 -1.91
CA GLN A 346 -2.82 -3.24 -0.69
C GLN A 346 -2.21 -3.91 0.54
N LYS A 347 -1.45 -4.97 0.34
CA LYS A 347 -0.84 -5.78 1.39
C LYS A 347 0.66 -5.62 1.41
N ASN A 348 1.26 -5.98 2.53
CA ASN A 348 2.70 -5.91 2.74
C ASN A 348 3.46 -6.43 1.52
N ILE A 349 4.39 -5.64 1.02
CA ILE A 349 5.35 -6.10 0.02
C ILE A 349 6.36 -7.01 0.73
N THR A 350 6.57 -8.19 0.20
CA THR A 350 7.35 -9.25 0.85
C THR A 350 8.66 -9.53 0.14
N SER A 351 8.76 -9.19 -1.14
CA SER A 351 9.95 -9.37 -1.96
C SER A 351 10.08 -8.25 -2.99
N LEU A 352 11.31 -7.96 -3.38
CA LEU A 352 11.67 -6.92 -4.32
C LEU A 352 12.88 -7.37 -5.14
N THR A 353 12.86 -7.10 -6.43
CA THR A 353 14.00 -7.30 -7.33
C THR A 353 14.00 -6.25 -8.44
N THR A 354 15.14 -6.00 -9.04
CA THR A 354 15.29 -5.13 -10.20
C THR A 354 15.53 -5.96 -11.47
N TYR A 355 15.12 -5.43 -12.60
CA TYR A 355 15.43 -5.96 -13.91
C TYR A 355 15.87 -4.80 -14.82
N GLY A 356 17.09 -4.90 -15.35
CA GLY A 356 17.61 -4.00 -16.37
C GLY A 356 17.51 -4.66 -17.74
N SER A 357 16.83 -4.02 -18.69
CA SER A 357 16.77 -4.51 -20.06
C SER A 357 18.06 -4.18 -20.83
N SER A 358 18.34 -4.93 -21.90
CA SER A 358 19.45 -4.60 -22.81
C SER A 358 19.27 -3.25 -23.53
N SER A 359 18.07 -2.67 -23.51
CA SER A 359 17.76 -1.32 -24.00
C SER A 359 18.09 -0.19 -23.01
N GLY A 360 18.49 -0.54 -21.77
CA GLY A 360 18.81 0.43 -20.72
C GLY A 360 17.60 0.87 -19.87
N GLU A 361 16.42 0.29 -20.11
CA GLU A 361 15.26 0.51 -19.24
C GLU A 361 15.38 -0.35 -17.99
N GLU A 362 15.29 0.31 -16.84
CA GLU A 362 15.30 -0.34 -15.54
C GLU A 362 13.89 -0.41 -14.98
N THR A 363 13.46 -1.59 -14.55
CA THR A 363 12.18 -1.82 -13.90
C THR A 363 12.36 -2.45 -12.53
N LEU A 364 11.51 -2.08 -11.59
CA LEU A 364 11.46 -2.66 -10.25
C LEU A 364 10.27 -3.63 -10.19
N TRP A 365 10.48 -4.79 -9.58
CA TRP A 365 9.47 -5.83 -9.43
C TRP A 365 9.22 -6.13 -7.96
N THR A 366 7.97 -6.17 -7.59
CA THR A 366 7.56 -6.39 -6.20
C THR A 366 6.52 -7.49 -6.09
N GLY A 367 6.65 -8.31 -5.06
CA GLY A 367 5.67 -9.32 -4.70
C GLY A 367 5.08 -9.03 -3.32
N SER A 368 3.82 -9.37 -3.10
CA SER A 368 3.12 -9.06 -1.85
C SER A 368 2.55 -10.28 -1.13
N PHE A 369 2.07 -10.06 0.08
CA PHE A 369 1.51 -11.07 0.97
C PHE A 369 0.28 -11.80 0.40
N ASP A 370 -0.48 -11.17 -0.47
CA ASP A 370 -1.69 -11.69 -1.11
C ASP A 370 -1.44 -12.30 -2.50
N GLY A 371 -0.16 -12.48 -2.88
CA GLY A 371 0.22 -13.11 -4.14
C GLY A 371 0.23 -12.19 -5.35
N ARG A 372 0.01 -10.89 -5.17
CA ARG A 372 0.07 -9.90 -6.25
C ARG A 372 1.53 -9.57 -6.60
N VAL A 373 1.85 -9.58 -7.89
CA VAL A 373 3.12 -9.10 -8.45
C VAL A 373 2.86 -7.83 -9.24
N CYS A 374 3.68 -6.81 -9.03
CA CYS A 374 3.64 -5.57 -9.78
C CYS A 374 5.01 -5.27 -10.38
N SER A 375 5.03 -4.77 -11.61
CA SER A 375 6.17 -4.09 -12.20
C SER A 375 6.04 -2.59 -11.99
N TRP A 376 7.15 -1.91 -11.73
CA TRP A 376 7.21 -0.47 -11.53
C TRP A 376 8.18 0.13 -12.53
N ASP A 377 7.74 1.13 -13.23
CA ASP A 377 8.59 1.98 -14.03
C ASP A 377 9.38 2.91 -13.07
N VAL A 378 10.70 2.77 -13.06
CA VAL A 378 11.58 3.53 -12.16
C VAL A 378 11.57 5.02 -12.48
N ALA A 379 11.35 5.41 -13.73
CA ALA A 379 11.36 6.82 -14.15
C ALA A 379 10.08 7.54 -13.73
N THR A 380 8.92 6.88 -13.85
CA THR A 380 7.61 7.47 -13.60
C THR A 380 7.02 7.11 -12.23
N GLY A 381 7.49 6.04 -11.59
CA GLY A 381 6.93 5.50 -10.34
C GLY A 381 5.54 4.90 -10.51
N THR A 382 5.15 4.55 -11.72
CA THR A 382 3.86 3.92 -11.98
C THR A 382 3.96 2.41 -11.89
N ALA A 383 2.95 1.79 -11.27
CA ALA A 383 2.85 0.34 -11.15
C ALA A 383 1.87 -0.23 -12.17
N GLU A 384 2.20 -1.42 -12.65
CA GLU A 384 1.29 -2.27 -13.42
C GLU A 384 1.20 -3.65 -12.76
N GLU A 385 -0.02 -4.13 -12.52
CA GLU A 385 -0.25 -5.50 -12.08
C GLU A 385 0.01 -6.47 -13.23
N ILE A 386 0.63 -7.59 -12.92
CA ILE A 386 0.91 -8.64 -13.90
C ILE A 386 -0.37 -9.43 -14.14
N GLU A 387 -0.78 -9.49 -15.41
CA GLU A 387 -1.98 -10.20 -15.84
C GLU A 387 -1.79 -11.72 -15.90
N GLY A 388 -2.87 -12.47 -15.66
CA GLY A 388 -2.93 -13.92 -15.79
C GLY A 388 -3.10 -14.66 -14.46
N ASP A 389 -2.69 -15.93 -14.44
CA ASP A 389 -2.87 -16.81 -13.28
C ASP A 389 -1.82 -16.51 -12.22
N ARG A 390 -2.17 -15.64 -11.27
CA ARG A 390 -1.30 -15.18 -10.19
C ARG A 390 -1.24 -16.16 -9.01
N HIS A 391 -0.24 -15.97 -8.14
CA HIS A 391 -0.20 -16.62 -6.83
C HIS A 391 -1.39 -16.24 -5.95
N SER A 392 -1.80 -17.15 -5.06
CA SER A 392 -2.92 -16.94 -4.15
C SER A 392 -2.50 -16.54 -2.73
N THR A 393 -1.20 -16.57 -2.44
CA THR A 393 -0.65 -16.39 -1.09
C THR A 393 0.69 -15.65 -1.12
N TYR A 394 1.33 -15.55 0.05
CA TYR A 394 2.62 -14.90 0.31
C TYR A 394 3.69 -15.25 -0.73
N ILE A 395 4.22 -14.22 -1.41
CA ILE A 395 5.36 -14.36 -2.32
C ILE A 395 6.66 -14.36 -1.50
N ALA A 396 7.33 -15.52 -1.50
CA ALA A 396 8.56 -15.72 -0.73
C ALA A 396 9.80 -15.14 -1.40
N GLY A 397 9.77 -14.93 -2.73
CA GLY A 397 10.88 -14.35 -3.45
C GLY A 397 10.59 -14.13 -4.93
N LEU A 398 11.35 -13.21 -5.50
CA LEU A 398 11.39 -12.87 -6.92
C LEU A 398 12.85 -12.92 -7.39
N THR A 399 13.09 -13.40 -8.60
CA THR A 399 14.42 -13.37 -9.22
C THR A 399 14.32 -13.16 -10.73
N PRO A 400 15.16 -12.31 -11.32
CA PRO A 400 15.22 -12.11 -12.76
C PRO A 400 16.08 -13.17 -13.45
N THR A 401 15.80 -13.41 -14.74
CA THR A 401 16.70 -14.12 -15.65
C THR A 401 16.89 -13.31 -16.90
N GLN A 402 18.08 -13.44 -17.51
CA GLN A 402 18.42 -12.72 -18.75
C GLN A 402 18.15 -13.57 -20.00
N GLU A 403 17.53 -14.74 -19.88
CA GLU A 403 17.24 -15.60 -21.02
C GLU A 403 16.12 -15.04 -21.91
N GLY A 404 16.35 -15.02 -23.19
CA GLY A 404 15.37 -14.60 -24.19
C GLY A 404 14.97 -13.12 -24.05
N ALA A 405 13.66 -12.86 -23.97
CA ALA A 405 13.10 -11.52 -23.76
C ALA A 405 13.15 -11.04 -22.30
N GLY A 406 13.76 -11.83 -21.39
CA GLY A 406 13.77 -11.60 -19.96
C GLY A 406 12.54 -12.18 -19.26
N ARG A 407 12.78 -12.80 -18.12
CA ARG A 407 11.71 -13.35 -17.26
C ARG A 407 11.95 -13.02 -15.79
N ILE A 408 10.86 -12.85 -15.08
CA ILE A 408 10.84 -12.83 -13.60
C ILE A 408 10.22 -14.12 -13.12
N TYR A 409 10.94 -14.85 -12.27
CA TYR A 409 10.38 -16.00 -11.56
C TYR A 409 9.94 -15.59 -10.17
N SER A 410 8.78 -16.09 -9.78
CA SER A 410 8.20 -15.88 -8.44
C SER A 410 7.90 -17.22 -7.77
N VAL A 411 8.17 -17.30 -6.48
CA VAL A 411 7.79 -18.45 -5.64
C VAL A 411 6.92 -17.99 -4.48
N ALA A 412 5.91 -18.78 -4.15
CA ALA A 412 4.95 -18.42 -3.10
C ALA A 412 4.58 -19.61 -2.21
N TRP A 413 3.91 -19.31 -1.10
CA TRP A 413 3.45 -20.31 -0.14
C TRP A 413 2.27 -21.16 -0.62
N ASP A 414 1.86 -21.00 -1.88
CA ASP A 414 1.00 -21.97 -2.59
C ASP A 414 1.79 -23.14 -3.18
N ASP A 415 3.06 -23.27 -2.79
CA ASP A 415 4.01 -24.31 -3.22
C ASP A 415 4.20 -24.36 -4.74
N THR A 416 4.12 -23.19 -5.40
CA THR A 416 4.33 -23.07 -6.84
C THR A 416 5.43 -22.08 -7.19
N ILE A 417 6.09 -22.34 -8.32
CA ILE A 417 6.91 -21.37 -9.05
C ILE A 417 6.16 -20.96 -10.31
N ARG A 418 6.16 -19.67 -10.59
CA ARG A 418 5.56 -19.08 -11.80
C ARG A 418 6.56 -18.17 -12.47
N SER A 419 6.42 -18.04 -13.79
CA SER A 419 7.24 -17.11 -14.58
C SER A 419 6.37 -16.04 -15.23
N VAL A 420 6.93 -14.84 -15.30
CA VAL A 420 6.35 -13.66 -15.94
C VAL A 420 7.24 -13.26 -17.09
N ASP A 421 6.65 -13.00 -18.24
CA ASP A 421 7.31 -12.35 -19.37
C ASP A 421 7.42 -10.84 -19.08
N VAL A 422 8.65 -10.32 -19.08
CA VAL A 422 8.91 -8.92 -18.74
C VAL A 422 8.34 -7.95 -19.77
N GLY A 423 8.45 -8.28 -21.05
CA GLY A 423 7.98 -7.43 -22.15
C GLY A 423 6.47 -7.40 -22.26
N ALA A 424 5.83 -8.56 -22.13
CA ALA A 424 4.36 -8.68 -22.20
C ALA A 424 3.66 -8.32 -20.89
N LYS A 425 4.39 -8.30 -19.75
CA LYS A 425 3.84 -8.10 -18.40
C LYS A 425 2.71 -9.07 -18.05
N THR A 426 2.85 -10.31 -18.48
CA THR A 426 1.86 -11.37 -18.26
C THR A 426 2.52 -12.63 -17.73
N TYR A 427 1.79 -13.39 -16.93
CA TYR A 427 2.22 -14.73 -16.54
C TYR A 427 2.26 -15.62 -17.78
N THR A 428 3.34 -16.40 -17.91
CA THR A 428 3.54 -17.29 -19.11
C THR A 428 2.60 -18.49 -19.12
N GLY A 429 1.75 -18.66 -18.09
CA GLY A 429 0.84 -19.80 -17.95
C GLY A 429 1.50 -21.08 -17.48
N SER A 430 2.84 -21.15 -17.40
CA SER A 430 3.56 -22.28 -16.82
C SER A 430 3.67 -22.11 -15.30
N SER A 431 3.10 -23.06 -14.57
CA SER A 431 3.30 -23.19 -13.12
C SER A 431 3.82 -24.59 -12.82
N SER A 432 4.86 -24.68 -12.00
CA SER A 432 5.38 -25.97 -11.51
C SER A 432 5.22 -26.04 -10.01
N LYS A 433 4.84 -27.23 -9.53
CA LYS A 433 4.70 -27.48 -8.10
C LYS A 433 6.08 -27.76 -7.49
N LEU A 434 6.35 -27.12 -6.36
CA LEU A 434 7.55 -27.32 -5.56
C LEU A 434 7.34 -28.48 -4.57
N SER A 435 8.42 -29.13 -4.14
CA SER A 435 8.36 -30.23 -3.17
C SER A 435 8.19 -29.77 -1.73
N GLY A 436 8.37 -28.48 -1.45
CA GLY A 436 8.20 -27.89 -0.12
C GLY A 436 7.93 -26.40 -0.17
N GLN A 437 7.48 -25.83 0.96
CA GLN A 437 7.20 -24.42 1.09
C GLN A 437 8.46 -23.57 0.85
N PRO A 438 8.47 -22.69 -0.17
CA PRO A 438 9.65 -21.90 -0.49
C PRO A 438 9.92 -20.81 0.56
N LYS A 439 11.20 -20.58 0.84
CA LYS A 439 11.72 -19.52 1.71
C LYS A 439 12.49 -18.44 0.96
N GLY A 440 12.93 -18.74 -0.26
CA GLY A 440 13.66 -17.81 -1.10
C GLY A 440 13.97 -18.42 -2.46
N ILE A 441 14.39 -17.57 -3.37
CA ILE A 441 14.76 -17.92 -4.74
C ILE A 441 15.99 -17.11 -5.16
N ALA A 442 16.85 -17.73 -5.96
CA ALA A 442 18.00 -17.05 -6.58
C ALA A 442 18.26 -17.64 -7.97
N THR A 443 18.91 -16.89 -8.84
CA THR A 443 19.29 -17.33 -10.18
C THR A 443 20.81 -17.36 -10.31
N SER A 444 21.32 -18.51 -10.76
CA SER A 444 22.72 -18.77 -11.12
C SER A 444 22.76 -19.00 -12.63
N ASN A 445 23.20 -18.01 -13.41
CA ASN A 445 23.05 -18.00 -14.86
C ASN A 445 21.61 -18.39 -15.27
N ASN A 446 21.41 -19.57 -15.82
CA ASN A 446 20.13 -20.07 -16.30
C ASN A 446 19.49 -21.10 -15.36
N THR A 447 20.10 -21.36 -14.20
CA THR A 447 19.59 -22.29 -13.19
C THR A 447 18.92 -21.51 -12.06
N ILE A 448 17.67 -21.82 -11.80
CA ILE A 448 16.90 -21.24 -10.70
C ILE A 448 17.06 -22.14 -9.48
N LEU A 449 17.43 -21.55 -8.37
CA LEU A 449 17.59 -22.20 -7.08
C LEU A 449 16.42 -21.79 -6.18
N VAL A 450 15.58 -22.73 -5.79
CA VAL A 450 14.47 -22.50 -4.85
C VAL A 450 14.79 -23.17 -3.53
N ALA A 451 14.90 -22.36 -2.48
CA ALA A 451 15.16 -22.82 -1.13
C ALA A 451 13.87 -23.19 -0.41
N SER A 452 13.79 -24.40 0.11
CA SER A 452 12.81 -24.88 1.08
C SER A 452 13.50 -25.15 2.44
N SER A 453 12.77 -25.68 3.42
CA SER A 453 13.34 -25.84 4.78
C SER A 453 14.56 -26.74 4.86
N ASP A 454 14.64 -27.79 4.04
CA ASP A 454 15.68 -28.83 4.12
C ASP A 454 16.31 -29.15 2.76
N ASN A 455 15.85 -28.50 1.68
CA ASN A 455 16.38 -28.75 0.35
C ASN A 455 16.46 -27.47 -0.50
N ILE A 456 17.28 -27.56 -1.55
CA ILE A 456 17.32 -26.60 -2.65
C ILE A 456 16.91 -27.36 -3.92
N GLU A 457 15.86 -26.91 -4.57
CA GLU A 457 15.48 -27.40 -5.89
C GLU A 457 16.18 -26.58 -6.97
N LEU A 458 16.75 -27.29 -7.95
CA LEU A 458 17.36 -26.69 -9.12
C LEU A 458 16.38 -26.82 -10.28
N LEU A 459 16.00 -25.70 -10.87
CA LEU A 459 15.06 -25.65 -11.99
C LEU A 459 15.69 -24.93 -13.18
N LYS A 460 15.28 -25.34 -14.36
CA LYS A 460 15.56 -24.66 -15.62
C LYS A 460 14.25 -24.47 -16.35
N ASP A 461 13.96 -23.27 -16.84
CA ASP A 461 12.69 -22.92 -17.48
C ASP A 461 11.45 -23.31 -16.65
N GLY A 462 11.55 -23.21 -15.32
CA GLY A 462 10.50 -23.59 -14.40
C GLY A 462 10.33 -25.12 -14.20
N GLN A 463 11.17 -25.95 -14.82
CA GLN A 463 11.13 -27.42 -14.68
C GLN A 463 12.24 -27.92 -13.79
N LYS A 464 11.92 -28.78 -12.82
CA LYS A 464 12.89 -29.39 -11.89
C LYS A 464 13.92 -30.22 -12.64
N GLN A 465 15.20 -29.93 -12.43
CA GLN A 465 16.34 -30.61 -13.00
C GLN A 465 17.10 -31.45 -11.95
N GLY A 466 17.09 -30.99 -10.71
CA GLY A 466 17.81 -31.64 -9.62
C GLY A 466 17.34 -31.14 -8.25
N GLU A 467 17.94 -31.73 -7.23
CA GLU A 467 17.66 -31.40 -5.83
C GLU A 467 18.94 -31.58 -5.00
N PHE A 468 19.17 -30.65 -4.09
CA PHE A 468 20.27 -30.71 -3.15
C PHE A 468 19.72 -30.66 -1.72
N LYS A 469 20.03 -31.67 -0.93
CA LYS A 469 19.62 -31.76 0.47
C LYS A 469 20.64 -31.04 1.37
N ALA A 470 20.20 -29.99 2.05
CA ALA A 470 21.05 -29.28 3.00
C ALA A 470 21.23 -30.06 4.30
N LYS A 471 22.35 -29.81 5.01
CA LYS A 471 22.65 -30.40 6.33
C LYS A 471 21.96 -29.68 7.49
N PHE A 472 21.35 -28.53 7.23
CA PHE A 472 20.71 -27.62 8.18
C PHE A 472 19.39 -27.08 7.61
N SER A 473 18.57 -26.47 8.44
CA SER A 473 17.34 -25.80 7.96
C SER A 473 17.71 -24.53 7.21
N VAL A 474 17.36 -24.47 5.93
CA VAL A 474 17.69 -23.36 5.03
C VAL A 474 16.81 -22.16 5.36
N THR A 475 17.42 -20.99 5.44
CA THR A 475 16.75 -19.71 5.77
C THR A 475 16.91 -18.65 4.69
N ALA A 476 17.96 -18.74 3.88
CA ALA A 476 18.25 -17.79 2.80
C ALA A 476 19.06 -18.47 1.69
N VAL A 477 18.92 -17.98 0.47
CA VAL A 477 19.72 -18.40 -0.69
C VAL A 477 20.08 -17.18 -1.52
N ALA A 478 21.30 -17.16 -2.03
CA ALA A 478 21.76 -16.19 -3.02
C ALA A 478 22.64 -16.90 -4.04
N ALA A 479 22.75 -16.35 -5.24
CA ALA A 479 23.62 -16.89 -6.27
C ALA A 479 24.23 -15.78 -7.11
N HIS A 480 25.39 -16.05 -7.65
CA HIS A 480 26.10 -15.21 -8.60
C HIS A 480 26.88 -16.11 -9.57
N GLU A 481 26.66 -15.93 -10.87
CA GLU A 481 27.25 -16.80 -11.91
C GLU A 481 27.10 -18.30 -11.58
N ASN A 482 28.19 -19.00 -11.39
CA ASN A 482 28.24 -20.44 -11.09
C ASN A 482 28.41 -20.74 -9.59
N VAL A 483 28.18 -19.78 -8.71
CA VAL A 483 28.34 -19.94 -7.26
C VAL A 483 27.01 -19.65 -6.56
N ALA A 484 26.66 -20.48 -5.60
CA ALA A 484 25.52 -20.27 -4.71
C ALA A 484 25.96 -20.23 -3.25
N ALA A 485 25.27 -19.43 -2.44
CA ALA A 485 25.40 -19.38 -0.99
C ALA A 485 24.08 -19.78 -0.35
N ILE A 486 24.11 -20.73 0.58
CA ILE A 486 22.97 -21.27 1.30
C ILE A 486 23.14 -20.94 2.77
N GLY A 487 22.23 -20.13 3.33
CA GLY A 487 22.24 -19.75 4.74
C GLY A 487 21.35 -20.65 5.59
N GLY A 488 21.84 -21.00 6.78
CA GLY A 488 21.17 -21.90 7.72
C GLY A 488 20.69 -21.22 9.00
N ASP A 489 19.76 -21.87 9.67
CA ASP A 489 19.28 -21.51 11.00
C ASP A 489 20.33 -21.82 12.10
N ASP A 490 21.27 -22.69 11.81
CA ASP A 490 22.42 -23.05 12.66
C ASP A 490 23.59 -22.05 12.58
N SER A 491 23.39 -20.93 11.90
CA SER A 491 24.39 -19.89 11.64
C SER A 491 25.52 -20.30 10.70
N THR A 492 25.28 -21.28 9.84
CA THR A 492 26.21 -21.71 8.80
C THR A 492 25.83 -21.09 7.46
N VAL A 493 26.82 -20.68 6.68
CA VAL A 493 26.68 -20.39 5.25
C VAL A 493 27.50 -21.39 4.48
N GLN A 494 26.85 -22.16 3.62
CA GLN A 494 27.50 -23.10 2.72
C GLN A 494 27.64 -22.48 1.33
N ILE A 495 28.87 -22.36 0.86
CA ILE A 495 29.18 -21.93 -0.51
C ILE A 495 29.27 -23.19 -1.37
N CYS A 496 28.58 -23.19 -2.51
CA CYS A 496 28.49 -24.31 -3.44
C CYS A 496 28.80 -23.83 -4.86
N ASP A 497 29.48 -24.67 -5.63
CA ASP A 497 29.57 -24.50 -7.08
C ASP A 497 28.29 -25.06 -7.75
N VAL A 498 27.73 -24.29 -8.68
CA VAL A 498 26.52 -24.66 -9.42
C VAL A 498 26.92 -25.22 -10.77
N SER A 499 26.55 -26.45 -11.06
CA SER A 499 26.78 -27.07 -12.37
C SER A 499 25.51 -27.72 -12.89
N GLY A 500 24.77 -27.00 -13.75
CA GLY A 500 23.54 -27.51 -14.37
C GLY A 500 22.49 -27.94 -13.34
N SER A 501 22.38 -29.26 -13.12
CA SER A 501 21.39 -29.87 -12.24
C SER A 501 21.91 -30.23 -10.84
N SER A 502 23.14 -29.83 -10.48
CA SER A 502 23.75 -30.22 -9.20
C SER A 502 24.43 -29.04 -8.49
N LEU A 503 24.42 -29.10 -7.16
CA LEU A 503 25.20 -28.24 -6.27
C LEU A 503 26.34 -29.07 -5.64
N THR A 504 27.57 -28.56 -5.75
CA THR A 504 28.73 -29.18 -5.13
C THR A 504 29.22 -28.29 -3.99
N PRO A 505 29.14 -28.73 -2.72
CA PRO A 505 29.67 -27.97 -1.58
C PRO A 505 31.16 -27.73 -1.70
N LYS A 506 31.56 -26.46 -1.47
CA LYS A 506 32.96 -26.01 -1.55
C LYS A 506 33.49 -25.59 -0.19
N THR A 507 32.76 -24.71 0.52
CA THR A 507 33.22 -24.16 1.79
C THR A 507 32.03 -23.95 2.73
N ASP A 508 32.17 -24.36 3.99
CA ASP A 508 31.22 -24.05 5.06
C ASP A 508 31.81 -22.94 5.94
N ILE A 509 31.08 -21.83 6.10
CA ILE A 509 31.47 -20.67 6.90
C ILE A 509 30.56 -20.61 8.14
N LYS A 510 31.12 -20.66 9.33
CA LYS A 510 30.40 -20.42 10.57
C LYS A 510 30.35 -18.91 10.84
N VAL A 511 29.22 -18.28 10.60
CA VAL A 511 29.10 -16.82 10.49
C VAL A 511 28.97 -16.15 11.86
N SER A 512 28.03 -16.62 12.69
CA SER A 512 27.71 -16.01 13.98
C SER A 512 27.08 -17.03 14.91
N ARG A 513 26.41 -16.55 15.97
CA ARG A 513 25.57 -17.40 16.84
C ARG A 513 24.08 -17.34 16.52
N ASN A 514 23.72 -16.57 15.48
CA ASN A 514 22.34 -16.28 15.14
C ASN A 514 22.00 -16.84 13.75
N PRO A 515 20.76 -17.26 13.50
CA PRO A 515 20.31 -17.69 12.18
C PRO A 515 20.63 -16.67 11.08
N VAL A 516 21.10 -17.15 9.95
CA VAL A 516 21.26 -16.34 8.74
C VAL A 516 19.89 -15.89 8.25
N SER A 517 19.72 -14.66 7.83
CA SER A 517 18.43 -14.14 7.40
C SER A 517 18.43 -13.47 6.02
N ALA A 518 19.57 -13.00 5.55
CA ALA A 518 19.73 -12.42 4.22
C ALA A 518 21.14 -12.70 3.70
N LEU A 519 21.27 -12.88 2.38
CA LEU A 519 22.53 -13.12 1.68
C LEU A 519 22.55 -12.26 0.42
N ALA A 520 23.69 -11.67 0.10
CA ALA A 520 23.91 -10.95 -1.16
C ALA A 520 25.37 -11.03 -1.60
N PHE A 521 25.60 -11.45 -2.84
CA PHE A 521 26.92 -11.37 -3.48
C PHE A 521 27.17 -9.94 -3.98
N SER A 522 28.44 -9.50 -3.96
CA SER A 522 28.88 -8.32 -4.70
C SER A 522 28.73 -8.54 -6.21
N CYS A 523 28.64 -7.46 -6.97
CA CYS A 523 28.39 -7.53 -8.42
C CYS A 523 29.52 -8.25 -9.19
N ASP A 524 30.73 -8.29 -8.64
CA ASP A 524 31.88 -9.04 -9.17
C ASP A 524 32.00 -10.47 -8.62
N GLY A 525 31.08 -10.89 -7.72
CA GLY A 525 31.08 -12.20 -7.07
C GLY A 525 32.20 -12.41 -6.05
N SER A 526 33.06 -11.43 -5.79
CA SER A 526 34.24 -11.57 -4.91
C SER A 526 33.90 -11.58 -3.43
N HIS A 527 32.81 -10.93 -3.04
CA HIS A 527 32.37 -10.78 -1.65
C HIS A 527 30.95 -11.28 -1.45
N LEU A 528 30.69 -11.77 -0.24
CA LEU A 528 29.36 -12.18 0.22
C LEU A 528 28.99 -11.43 1.50
N ALA A 529 27.94 -10.63 1.46
CA ALA A 529 27.34 -10.01 2.64
C ALA A 529 26.30 -10.96 3.25
N VAL A 530 26.39 -11.18 4.55
CA VAL A 530 25.58 -12.09 5.33
C VAL A 530 24.91 -11.34 6.47
N GLY A 531 23.59 -11.20 6.42
CA GLY A 531 22.76 -10.63 7.47
C GLY A 531 22.21 -11.69 8.41
N ASP A 532 22.15 -11.39 9.70
CA ASP A 532 21.61 -12.29 10.70
C ASP A 532 20.27 -11.82 11.30
N SER A 533 19.64 -12.70 12.09
CA SER A 533 18.34 -12.46 12.73
C SER A 533 18.37 -11.43 13.86
N ARG A 534 19.57 -10.91 14.23
CA ARG A 534 19.75 -9.89 15.26
C ARG A 534 20.31 -8.57 14.76
N GLY A 535 20.43 -8.40 13.44
CA GLY A 535 20.81 -7.12 12.86
C GLY A 535 22.29 -6.98 12.56
N ARG A 536 23.11 -8.02 12.68
CA ARG A 536 24.51 -7.96 12.25
C ARG A 536 24.63 -8.27 10.77
N ILE A 537 25.57 -7.59 10.11
CA ILE A 537 25.93 -7.87 8.73
C ILE A 537 27.44 -8.09 8.70
N LEU A 538 27.84 -9.24 8.16
CA LEU A 538 29.21 -9.68 8.04
C LEU A 538 29.57 -9.80 6.56
N VAL A 539 30.78 -9.49 6.18
CA VAL A 539 31.24 -9.61 4.79
C VAL A 539 32.40 -10.57 4.72
N TYR A 540 32.30 -11.53 3.81
CA TYR A 540 33.30 -12.58 3.58
C TYR A 540 33.81 -12.55 2.15
N LYS A 541 35.07 -12.98 1.94
CA LYS A 541 35.57 -13.32 0.60
C LYS A 541 35.00 -14.65 0.17
N VAL A 542 34.51 -14.72 -1.06
CA VAL A 542 33.91 -15.95 -1.61
C VAL A 542 34.96 -17.03 -1.89
N ALA A 543 36.18 -16.59 -2.28
CA ALA A 543 37.26 -17.50 -2.71
C ALA A 543 37.75 -18.43 -1.59
N ASP A 544 37.90 -17.93 -0.36
CA ASP A 544 38.50 -18.65 0.77
C ASP A 544 37.66 -18.63 2.05
N GLY A 545 36.51 -17.94 2.04
CA GLY A 545 35.64 -17.81 3.20
C GLY A 545 36.20 -16.92 4.32
N SER A 546 37.24 -16.12 4.05
CA SER A 546 37.84 -15.23 5.04
C SER A 546 36.94 -14.03 5.35
N LEU A 547 36.90 -13.65 6.64
CA LEU A 547 36.13 -12.48 7.11
C LEU A 547 36.83 -11.19 6.67
N VAL A 548 36.07 -10.33 5.99
CA VAL A 548 36.53 -8.99 5.54
C VAL A 548 36.05 -7.89 6.48
N ASN A 549 34.79 -7.96 6.91
CA ASN A 549 34.19 -6.95 7.77
C ASN A 549 33.17 -7.55 8.75
N ASP A 550 33.23 -7.12 10.03
CA ASP A 550 32.32 -7.51 11.10
C ASP A 550 31.72 -6.32 11.87
N ARG A 551 31.92 -5.08 11.36
CA ARG A 551 31.57 -3.83 12.05
C ARG A 551 30.14 -3.34 11.80
N TRP A 552 29.43 -3.89 10.84
CA TRP A 552 28.09 -3.45 10.48
C TRP A 552 27.04 -4.04 11.43
N THR A 553 26.79 -3.34 12.54
CA THR A 553 25.96 -3.82 13.66
C THR A 553 24.89 -2.82 14.12
N ALA A 554 24.55 -1.81 13.29
CA ALA A 554 23.63 -0.75 13.70
C ALA A 554 22.13 -1.15 13.63
N HIS A 555 21.77 -2.18 12.87
CA HIS A 555 20.42 -2.73 12.93
C HIS A 555 20.14 -3.36 14.30
N THR A 556 18.90 -3.19 14.80
CA THR A 556 18.46 -3.72 16.10
C THR A 556 17.50 -4.90 15.99
N SER A 557 17.18 -5.31 14.77
CA SER A 557 16.29 -6.44 14.48
C SER A 557 16.78 -7.20 13.24
N ARG A 558 16.05 -8.27 12.89
CA ARG A 558 16.34 -9.14 11.76
C ARG A 558 16.59 -8.35 10.47
N VAL A 559 17.74 -8.55 9.83
CA VAL A 559 18.02 -8.07 8.49
C VAL A 559 17.18 -8.86 7.49
N THR A 560 16.41 -8.17 6.68
CA THR A 560 15.46 -8.79 5.73
C THR A 560 15.98 -8.82 4.31
N SER A 561 16.76 -7.78 3.93
CA SER A 561 17.28 -7.64 2.58
C SER A 561 18.61 -6.89 2.59
N ILE A 562 19.49 -7.28 1.68
CA ILE A 562 20.81 -6.66 1.44
C ILE A 562 20.98 -6.55 -0.07
N ALA A 563 21.54 -5.44 -0.54
CA ALA A 563 21.90 -5.28 -1.95
C ALA A 563 23.23 -4.52 -2.08
N TRP A 564 24.08 -4.98 -2.98
CA TRP A 564 25.33 -4.31 -3.34
C TRP A 564 25.12 -3.31 -4.46
N ASN A 565 25.84 -2.19 -4.39
CA ASN A 565 25.97 -1.27 -5.50
C ASN A 565 26.94 -1.85 -6.55
N GLU A 566 26.78 -1.44 -7.78
CA GLU A 566 27.64 -1.85 -8.91
C GLU A 566 29.13 -1.51 -8.69
N ASP A 567 29.45 -0.52 -7.83
CA ASP A 567 30.81 -0.16 -7.46
C ASP A 567 31.53 -1.23 -6.59
N GLY A 568 30.83 -2.24 -6.11
CA GLY A 568 31.35 -3.29 -5.22
C GLY A 568 31.77 -2.79 -3.83
N ASN A 569 31.57 -1.51 -3.51
CA ASN A 569 31.98 -0.89 -2.24
C ASN A 569 30.79 -0.56 -1.33
N ARG A 570 29.69 -0.07 -1.88
CA ARG A 570 28.51 0.34 -1.11
C ARG A 570 27.49 -0.78 -1.00
N VAL A 571 26.94 -0.95 0.19
CA VAL A 571 25.89 -1.95 0.49
C VAL A 571 24.71 -1.26 1.13
N VAL A 572 23.52 -1.53 0.66
CA VAL A 572 22.28 -1.12 1.33
C VAL A 572 21.67 -2.31 2.06
N SER A 573 21.11 -2.07 3.24
CA SER A 573 20.39 -3.09 4.02
C SER A 573 19.10 -2.53 4.60
N GLY A 574 18.08 -3.38 4.68
CA GLY A 574 16.81 -3.12 5.34
C GLY A 574 16.52 -4.18 6.39
N ALA A 575 15.81 -3.79 7.45
CA ALA A 575 15.47 -4.70 8.53
C ALA A 575 14.07 -4.45 9.15
N LEU A 576 13.64 -5.37 10.01
CA LEU A 576 12.38 -5.24 10.75
C LEU A 576 12.40 -4.12 11.79
N ASP A 577 13.55 -3.50 12.06
CA ASP A 577 13.66 -2.30 12.89
C ASP A 577 13.20 -1.01 12.20
N THR A 578 12.59 -1.14 11.01
CA THR A 578 12.06 -0.06 10.18
C THR A 578 13.11 0.82 9.49
N ASN A 579 14.39 0.57 9.70
CA ASN A 579 15.48 1.38 9.21
C ASN A 579 16.13 0.83 7.94
N ILE A 580 16.74 1.74 7.18
CA ILE A 580 17.64 1.43 6.08
C ILE A 580 19.00 1.96 6.45
N PHE A 581 20.05 1.18 6.19
CA PHE A 581 21.43 1.62 6.29
C PHE A 581 22.15 1.48 4.96
N VAL A 582 23.03 2.43 4.67
CA VAL A 582 23.99 2.34 3.57
C VAL A 582 25.38 2.30 4.17
N TRP A 583 26.13 1.29 3.82
CA TRP A 583 27.45 0.97 4.37
C TRP A 583 28.52 1.15 3.33
N SER A 584 29.74 1.46 3.75
CA SER A 584 30.93 1.48 2.91
C SER A 584 31.89 0.36 3.33
N LEU A 585 32.31 -0.49 2.37
CA LEU A 585 33.27 -1.56 2.64
C LEU A 585 34.68 -1.01 2.84
N SER A 586 35.06 0.01 2.06
CA SER A 586 36.37 0.67 2.21
C SER A 586 36.51 1.43 3.54
N ASN A 587 35.41 1.96 4.06
CA ASN A 587 35.33 2.67 5.34
C ASN A 587 34.25 2.06 6.25
N PRO A 588 34.47 0.89 6.88
CA PRO A 588 33.42 0.16 7.62
C PRO A 588 32.84 0.90 8.83
N GLY A 589 33.47 1.98 9.27
CA GLY A 589 32.96 2.88 10.33
C GLY A 589 31.99 3.95 9.83
N ASP A 590 31.88 4.14 8.52
CA ASP A 590 31.04 5.15 7.89
C ASP A 590 29.76 4.49 7.37
N TRP A 591 28.61 5.03 7.76
CA TRP A 591 27.32 4.57 7.30
C TRP A 591 26.29 5.71 7.32
N LEU A 592 25.29 5.58 6.48
CA LEU A 592 24.13 6.47 6.44
C LEU A 592 22.91 5.71 6.95
N GLN A 593 22.04 6.39 7.68
CA GLN A 593 20.79 5.84 8.23
C GLN A 593 19.58 6.62 7.78
N VAL A 594 18.59 5.89 7.31
CA VAL A 594 17.21 6.36 7.17
C VAL A 594 16.39 5.70 8.27
N SER A 595 15.96 6.49 9.26
CA SER A 595 15.15 6.00 10.37
C SER A 595 13.67 5.99 10.02
N ASN A 596 12.96 4.93 10.44
CA ASN A 596 11.52 4.77 10.17
C ASN A 596 11.18 4.87 8.67
N ALA A 597 12.02 4.29 7.82
CA ALA A 597 11.82 4.28 6.37
C ALA A 597 10.44 3.71 6.00
N HIS A 598 10.04 2.61 6.62
CA HIS A 598 8.73 1.99 6.44
C HIS A 598 8.03 1.72 7.77
N LYS A 599 6.71 1.85 7.79
CA LYS A 599 5.91 1.44 8.94
C LYS A 599 5.93 -0.09 9.07
N GLU A 600 6.30 -0.60 10.26
CA GLU A 600 6.35 -2.03 10.62
C GLU A 600 7.49 -2.86 10.00
N GLY A 601 8.38 -2.27 9.21
CA GLY A 601 9.60 -2.93 8.74
C GLY A 601 9.87 -2.76 7.26
N VAL A 602 11.15 -2.87 6.91
CA VAL A 602 11.65 -2.92 5.54
C VAL A 602 11.77 -4.37 5.14
N ASN A 603 11.19 -4.77 4.01
CA ASN A 603 11.22 -6.16 3.53
C ASN A 603 12.14 -6.34 2.32
N GLY A 604 12.35 -5.30 1.53
CA GLY A 604 13.23 -5.35 0.36
C GLY A 604 13.93 -4.03 0.13
N VAL A 605 15.18 -4.09 -0.33
CA VAL A 605 15.98 -2.95 -0.77
C VAL A 605 16.71 -3.29 -2.06
N ALA A 606 16.86 -2.30 -2.94
CA ALA A 606 17.65 -2.43 -4.17
C ALA A 606 18.26 -1.10 -4.55
N TRP A 607 19.39 -1.13 -5.25
CA TRP A 607 19.93 0.01 -5.95
C TRP A 607 19.22 0.19 -7.28
N ILE A 608 18.93 1.42 -7.65
CA ILE A 608 18.28 1.82 -8.91
C ILE A 608 18.96 3.04 -9.50
N ALA A 609 18.58 3.41 -10.72
CA ALA A 609 19.11 4.57 -11.45
C ALA A 609 20.66 4.55 -11.53
N GLY A 610 21.22 3.40 -11.96
CA GLY A 610 22.66 3.22 -12.09
C GLY A 610 23.41 3.36 -10.75
N GLY A 611 22.80 2.93 -9.65
CA GLY A 611 23.42 2.98 -8.32
C GLY A 611 23.43 4.35 -7.63
N SER A 612 22.69 5.34 -8.18
CA SER A 612 22.56 6.67 -7.57
C SER A 612 21.42 6.79 -6.56
N LYS A 613 20.43 5.90 -6.65
CA LYS A 613 19.26 5.88 -5.79
C LYS A 613 19.03 4.50 -5.19
N ILE A 614 18.25 4.47 -4.12
CA ILE A 614 17.79 3.25 -3.46
C ILE A 614 16.27 3.18 -3.57
N ALA A 615 15.74 2.04 -3.99
CA ALA A 615 14.36 1.67 -3.80
C ALA A 615 14.22 0.79 -2.56
N SER A 616 13.22 1.04 -1.75
CA SER A 616 12.86 0.21 -0.61
C SER A 616 11.38 -0.15 -0.63
N ALA A 617 11.05 -1.34 -0.18
CA ALA A 617 9.67 -1.81 -0.06
C ALA A 617 9.42 -2.35 1.36
N GLY A 618 8.25 -2.10 1.90
CA GLY A 618 7.97 -2.39 3.29
C GLY A 618 6.63 -3.02 3.60
N ALA A 619 6.43 -3.28 4.88
CA ALA A 619 5.21 -3.83 5.42
C ALA A 619 4.00 -2.87 5.28
N ASP A 620 4.22 -1.59 4.98
CA ASP A 620 3.21 -0.58 4.69
C ASP A 620 2.69 -0.60 3.24
N ALA A 621 3.11 -1.60 2.45
CA ALA A 621 2.72 -1.81 1.06
C ALA A 621 3.15 -0.70 0.08
N ALA A 622 4.04 0.19 0.50
CA ALA A 622 4.59 1.26 -0.31
C ALA A 622 6.01 0.92 -0.80
N VAL A 623 6.37 1.50 -1.94
CA VAL A 623 7.75 1.60 -2.40
C VAL A 623 8.22 3.03 -2.18
N LYS A 624 9.44 3.22 -1.67
CA LYS A 624 10.02 4.54 -1.45
C LYS A 624 11.37 4.64 -2.14
N VAL A 625 11.62 5.78 -2.75
CA VAL A 625 12.87 6.07 -3.44
C VAL A 625 13.66 7.10 -2.66
N TRP A 626 14.95 6.85 -2.48
CA TRP A 626 15.87 7.65 -1.69
C TRP A 626 17.07 8.04 -2.53
N GLN A 627 17.44 9.31 -2.50
CA GLN A 627 18.68 9.77 -3.10
C GLN A 627 19.85 9.50 -2.15
N VAL A 628 20.94 8.96 -2.66
CA VAL A 628 22.15 8.70 -1.88
C VAL A 628 23.21 9.73 -2.24
N GLU A 629 23.44 10.69 -1.35
CA GLU A 629 24.49 11.70 -1.51
C GLU A 629 25.52 11.54 -0.37
N GLY A 630 26.80 11.59 -0.69
CA GLY A 630 27.87 11.88 0.26
C GLY A 630 28.57 10.73 0.99
N LEU A 631 28.37 9.46 0.63
CA LEU A 631 29.31 8.40 1.02
C LEU A 631 30.52 8.41 0.06
N LYS A 632 31.71 8.67 0.60
CA LYS A 632 32.99 8.54 -0.11
C LYS A 632 33.55 7.14 0.05
#